data_a7ccbe4926d6ea5010c80aa90f5bb516
#
_entry.id   a7ccbe4926d6ea5010c80aa90f5bb516
#
_cell.length_a   1.000
_cell.length_b   1.000
_cell.length_c   1.000
_cell.angle_alpha   90.00
_cell.angle_beta   90.00
_cell.angle_gamma   90.00
#
_symmetry.space_group_name_H-M   'P 1'
#
loop_
_entity.id
_entity.type
_entity.pdbx_description
1 polymer ?
#
loop_
_entity_poly.entity_id
_entity_poly.type
_entity_poly.pdbx_seq_one_letter_code
_entity_poly.pdbx_strand_id
1 'polypeptide(L)'
;MPGLKPTTINASFFPEADDEAQIENTGGVGRPQKRGKWPLKRGKSATAGGPVLRDLGDEGEDRTRTTPPSTQPSTRRSSVTRVGESSDDEKMSKGDEQKLAEAKEKGNLPDDVDPRKIQLVHFEPGDPENPMNWPKAKKWMITFLLCMMTCFIGLSTTAFSSGIPTMTEEFGVINVVGQIGMFTFNAACAIAPLFLAPFCELVGRREVFLGAYACFVLIFILLSEGTNISCEIVGRLLSGVFGSCGTILVGGTLADIWNTKDRSMPMSCFTFVAIFGTVAAPLYCGFIDETLGWRWIQRIHLFANAGLLVAEILLLRETRGAKILARRAARMRKETGKNNIRAPIELENENVKDLLKTALTRSVILLVKEPVVLSFGLWIAYAWGITFLFLSAIPLCFQNNHGWSEGIGGLPYIALIIGCFLGFGTSRWTDSIYNRKRDENGGVPIPEYRLLGAMYFAWLLPAGLFIFSFTQYGFVHWIAPVISLVPILLGIYHVFNCVYNYTADAYGEYSSSAIAGQGFLRNMFGASTPLFANYMFNGMGYQYAGLLLSLVACLAIPLPYILFIYGEKIRAKSKYASDGSDLEEERVDDNLEKRPSYAPEAAHSATAP
;
A
#
# COMPACT_ATOMS: atom_id res chain seq x y z
N MET A 1 -18.65 -60.63 8.12
CA MET A 1 -18.47 -60.99 9.53
C MET A 1 -18.69 -59.75 10.37
N PRO A 2 -19.28 -59.86 11.55
CA PRO A 2 -20.32 -58.96 12.02
C PRO A 2 -19.85 -57.90 13.04
N GLY A 3 -20.51 -56.78 13.03
CA GLY A 3 -21.19 -56.14 14.14
C GLY A 3 -20.34 -55.53 15.25
N LEU A 4 -20.35 -54.19 15.34
CA LEU A 4 -20.22 -53.48 16.61
C LEU A 4 -21.32 -52.42 16.72
N LYS A 5 -22.12 -52.58 17.77
CA LYS A 5 -23.25 -51.75 18.16
C LYS A 5 -22.79 -50.42 18.75
N PRO A 6 -23.60 -49.36 18.73
CA PRO A 6 -23.27 -48.07 19.36
C PRO A 6 -23.51 -48.15 20.88
N THR A 7 -22.53 -47.68 21.64
CA THR A 7 -22.62 -47.50 23.10
C THR A 7 -23.27 -46.15 23.40
N THR A 8 -24.45 -46.21 23.96
CA THR A 8 -25.16 -45.11 24.64
C THR A 8 -24.35 -44.69 25.91
N ILE A 9 -23.99 -43.44 25.98
CA ILE A 9 -23.52 -42.81 27.21
C ILE A 9 -24.63 -41.95 27.79
N ASN A 10 -25.03 -42.31 29.01
CA ASN A 10 -26.05 -41.69 29.84
C ASN A 10 -25.76 -40.23 30.14
N ALA A 11 -26.79 -39.41 29.99
CA ALA A 11 -26.91 -38.09 30.57
C ALA A 11 -27.31 -38.21 32.06
N SER A 12 -26.44 -37.74 32.95
CA SER A 12 -26.81 -37.36 34.33
C SER A 12 -25.65 -36.66 34.99
N PHE A 13 -25.68 -35.33 34.97
CA PHE A 13 -25.05 -34.48 36.00
C PHE A 13 -25.45 -33.02 35.77
N PHE A 14 -26.64 -32.68 36.27
CA PHE A 14 -27.00 -31.33 36.72
C PHE A 14 -27.77 -31.47 38.03
N PRO A 15 -27.37 -30.87 39.12
CA PRO A 15 -28.26 -30.65 40.25
C PRO A 15 -29.09 -29.41 40.04
N GLU A 16 -30.39 -29.59 40.19
CA GLU A 16 -31.38 -28.54 40.43
C GLU A 16 -31.06 -27.84 41.73
N ALA A 17 -31.27 -26.54 41.77
CA ALA A 17 -31.39 -25.80 43.02
C ALA A 17 -32.55 -24.85 42.86
N ASP A 18 -33.57 -25.19 43.64
CA ASP A 18 -34.79 -24.43 43.91
C ASP A 18 -34.50 -23.28 44.87
N ASP A 19 -35.48 -22.36 44.88
CA ASP A 19 -36.06 -21.57 45.96
C ASP A 19 -35.62 -20.15 46.21
N GLU A 20 -36.57 -19.31 45.88
CA GLU A 20 -37.19 -18.16 46.57
C GLU A 20 -36.64 -17.70 47.91
N ALA A 21 -36.46 -16.39 48.10
CA ALA A 21 -36.95 -15.56 49.20
C ALA A 21 -36.65 -14.06 48.98
N GLN A 22 -37.70 -13.30 48.74
CA GLN A 22 -38.30 -12.21 49.59
C GLN A 22 -37.40 -11.05 50.00
N ILE A 23 -37.71 -9.93 49.35
CA ILE A 23 -38.08 -8.60 49.84
C ILE A 23 -37.64 -8.26 51.28
N GLU A 24 -36.84 -7.23 51.43
CA GLU A 24 -37.14 -6.19 52.44
C GLU A 24 -36.57 -4.80 52.07
N ASN A 25 -37.34 -3.81 52.36
CA ASN A 25 -37.31 -2.41 52.00
C ASN A 25 -36.88 -1.58 53.24
N THR A 26 -35.88 -0.74 53.18
CA THR A 26 -35.72 0.47 54.03
C THR A 26 -34.71 1.35 53.31
N GLY A 27 -34.94 2.57 52.88
CA GLY A 27 -35.47 3.72 53.59
C GLY A 27 -34.36 4.69 54.00
N GLY A 28 -34.21 5.88 53.33
CA GLY A 28 -33.39 6.96 53.91
C GLY A 28 -32.51 7.68 52.87
N VAL A 29 -33.03 8.67 52.21
CA VAL A 29 -32.91 10.16 52.35
C VAL A 29 -31.46 10.68 52.35
N GLY A 30 -31.15 11.51 51.35
CA GLY A 30 -29.99 12.39 51.35
C GLY A 30 -29.65 12.99 49.98
N ARG A 31 -30.34 14.08 49.58
CA ARG A 31 -29.88 15.07 48.57
C ARG A 31 -29.16 16.23 49.30
N PRO A 32 -28.55 17.28 48.66
CA PRO A 32 -28.21 17.50 47.25
C PRO A 32 -26.88 18.30 47.03
N GLN A 33 -26.70 18.71 45.75
CA GLN A 33 -25.88 19.85 45.23
C GLN A 33 -24.41 19.54 44.86
N LYS A 34 -23.91 19.96 43.66
CA LYS A 34 -24.01 21.25 42.96
C LYS A 34 -23.76 21.09 41.42
N ARG A 35 -24.58 21.82 40.67
CA ARG A 35 -24.44 22.14 39.23
C ARG A 35 -23.28 23.08 38.97
N GLY A 36 -22.50 22.80 37.92
CA GLY A 36 -21.67 23.77 37.21
C GLY A 36 -22.24 24.03 35.81
N LYS A 37 -22.76 25.22 35.60
CA LYS A 37 -23.33 25.71 34.34
C LYS A 37 -22.25 26.21 33.42
N TRP A 38 -22.33 25.83 32.14
CA TRP A 38 -21.65 26.51 31.04
C TRP A 38 -22.63 27.48 30.35
N PRO A 39 -22.23 28.71 29.99
CA PRO A 39 -23.13 29.68 29.38
C PRO A 39 -23.12 29.60 27.85
N LEU A 40 -24.30 29.38 27.28
CA LEU A 40 -24.65 29.67 25.91
C LEU A 40 -24.75 31.18 25.68
N LYS A 41 -23.99 31.73 24.74
CA LYS A 41 -24.27 33.06 24.17
C LYS A 41 -25.03 32.91 22.86
N ARG A 42 -26.31 33.26 22.90
CA ARG A 42 -27.15 33.63 21.75
C ARG A 42 -26.78 35.04 21.30
N GLY A 43 -26.53 35.22 20.02
CA GLY A 43 -26.44 36.50 19.34
C GLY A 43 -27.43 36.54 18.17
N LYS A 44 -28.23 37.55 18.15
CA LYS A 44 -29.51 37.81 17.49
C LYS A 44 -29.45 37.83 15.94
N SER A 45 -30.60 37.46 15.37
CA SER A 45 -31.08 37.67 14.02
C SER A 45 -31.12 39.14 13.59
N ALA A 46 -30.86 39.42 12.32
CA ALA A 46 -31.41 40.54 11.57
C ALA A 46 -31.63 40.16 10.12
N THR A 47 -32.83 40.25 9.76
CA THR A 47 -33.66 40.29 8.55
C THR A 47 -33.03 40.81 7.25
N ALA A 48 -33.35 40.09 6.18
CA ALA A 48 -33.91 40.43 4.87
C ALA A 48 -33.58 41.78 4.20
N GLY A 49 -33.14 41.70 2.92
CA GLY A 49 -33.21 42.79 1.95
C GLY A 49 -32.80 42.25 0.56
N GLY A 50 -33.79 42.06 -0.29
CA GLY A 50 -33.65 41.61 -1.66
C GLY A 50 -33.22 42.71 -2.65
N PRO A 51 -33.31 42.49 -3.97
CA PRO A 51 -32.36 42.99 -4.94
C PRO A 51 -32.73 44.32 -5.55
N VAL A 52 -31.74 45.12 -5.97
CA VAL A 52 -31.95 46.29 -6.83
C VAL A 52 -31.13 46.11 -8.11
N LEU A 53 -31.85 45.91 -9.17
CA LEU A 53 -31.45 46.19 -10.54
C LEU A 53 -31.23 47.70 -10.70
N ARG A 54 -30.16 48.11 -11.39
CA ARG A 54 -30.14 49.35 -12.15
C ARG A 54 -29.28 49.23 -13.40
N ASP A 55 -29.95 49.61 -14.41
CA ASP A 55 -29.66 49.69 -15.83
C ASP A 55 -28.72 50.84 -16.22
N LEU A 56 -28.17 50.68 -17.44
CA LEU A 56 -27.90 51.64 -18.50
C LEU A 56 -26.73 52.62 -18.37
N GLY A 57 -25.89 52.57 -19.40
CA GLY A 57 -24.98 53.62 -19.80
C GLY A 57 -24.11 53.18 -20.97
N ASP A 58 -24.59 53.46 -22.08
CA ASP A 58 -24.20 53.35 -23.52
C ASP A 58 -23.06 54.35 -23.85
N GLU A 59 -22.47 54.16 -25.04
CA GLU A 59 -21.49 54.98 -25.82
C GLU A 59 -20.03 54.48 -25.67
N GLY A 60 -19.29 54.19 -26.74
CA GLY A 60 -19.28 54.63 -28.12
C GLY A 60 -18.17 53.91 -28.88
N GLU A 61 -18.36 53.82 -30.14
CA GLU A 61 -17.51 53.25 -31.19
C GLU A 61 -16.04 53.68 -31.17
N ASP A 62 -15.11 52.74 -31.45
CA ASP A 62 -14.21 53.00 -32.59
C ASP A 62 -13.67 51.71 -33.20
N ARG A 63 -13.83 51.61 -34.51
CA ARG A 63 -13.35 50.54 -35.38
C ARG A 63 -11.94 50.83 -35.82
N THR A 64 -11.00 49.91 -35.49
CA THR A 64 -9.85 49.73 -36.40
C THR A 64 -9.54 48.27 -36.58
N ARG A 65 -9.72 47.81 -37.83
CA ARG A 65 -9.32 46.54 -38.39
C ARG A 65 -7.79 46.41 -38.32
N THR A 66 -7.30 45.32 -37.70
CA THR A 66 -5.99 44.78 -38.07
C THR A 66 -6.07 43.28 -38.20
N THR A 67 -5.63 42.80 -39.33
CA THR A 67 -5.51 41.42 -39.82
C THR A 67 -4.72 40.49 -38.89
N PRO A 68 -5.04 39.17 -38.83
CA PRO A 68 -4.27 38.21 -38.06
C PRO A 68 -2.96 37.85 -38.78
N PRO A 69 -1.87 37.66 -38.04
CA PRO A 69 -0.64 37.12 -38.61
C PRO A 69 -0.71 35.59 -38.68
N SER A 70 -0.22 35.10 -39.78
CA SER A 70 -0.06 33.74 -40.25
C SER A 70 0.59 32.82 -39.22
N THR A 71 -0.03 31.66 -39.05
CA THR A 71 0.53 30.48 -38.38
C THR A 71 1.79 29.97 -39.09
N GLN A 72 2.95 30.13 -38.46
CA GLN A 72 4.14 29.33 -38.74
C GLN A 72 4.27 28.23 -37.69
N PRO A 73 4.68 27.00 -38.06
CA PRO A 73 4.86 25.92 -37.12
C PRO A 73 6.10 26.16 -36.25
N SER A 74 5.89 26.29 -34.95
CA SER A 74 6.96 26.38 -33.95
C SER A 74 7.74 25.08 -33.93
N THR A 75 8.88 25.04 -34.59
CA THR A 75 9.94 24.09 -34.34
C THR A 75 10.30 24.15 -32.85
N ARG A 76 10.13 23.03 -32.17
CA ARG A 76 10.53 22.76 -30.82
C ARG A 76 12.06 22.97 -30.72
N ARG A 77 12.49 24.18 -30.47
CA ARG A 77 13.86 24.43 -29.97
C ARG A 77 13.92 23.96 -28.55
N SER A 78 14.63 22.85 -28.33
CA SER A 78 15.17 22.50 -27.03
C SER A 78 15.96 23.71 -26.54
N SER A 79 15.54 24.25 -25.38
CA SER A 79 16.33 25.25 -24.67
C SER A 79 17.60 24.57 -24.18
N VAL A 80 18.63 24.57 -25.00
CA VAL A 80 20.00 24.35 -24.55
C VAL A 80 20.34 25.61 -23.74
N THR A 81 20.23 25.53 -22.45
CA THR A 81 20.74 26.57 -21.55
C THR A 81 22.24 26.67 -21.82
N ARG A 82 22.68 27.81 -22.36
CA ARG A 82 24.10 28.12 -22.49
C ARG A 82 24.72 27.98 -21.09
N VAL A 83 25.67 27.07 -20.98
CA VAL A 83 26.60 27.03 -19.85
C VAL A 83 27.36 28.38 -19.92
N GLY A 84 26.92 29.33 -19.11
CA GLY A 84 27.68 30.53 -18.88
C GLY A 84 28.99 30.12 -18.19
N GLU A 85 30.12 30.62 -18.69
CA GLU A 85 31.35 30.63 -17.94
C GLU A 85 31.10 31.50 -16.70
N SER A 86 30.62 30.88 -15.62
CA SER A 86 30.55 31.49 -14.30
C SER A 86 31.85 31.14 -13.55
N SER A 87 32.43 32.14 -13.02
CA SER A 87 33.61 32.15 -12.12
C SER A 87 33.64 31.01 -11.09
N ASP A 88 34.80 30.44 -10.88
CA ASP A 88 35.19 29.25 -10.13
C ASP A 88 34.88 29.22 -8.62
N ASP A 89 33.79 29.80 -8.11
CA ASP A 89 33.50 29.87 -6.67
C ASP A 89 32.03 29.61 -6.30
N GLU A 90 31.31 28.72 -6.98
CA GLU A 90 30.05 28.23 -6.46
C GLU A 90 30.33 27.17 -5.37
N LYS A 91 30.19 27.56 -4.10
CA LYS A 91 30.40 26.68 -2.93
C LYS A 91 29.47 25.47 -3.04
N MET A 92 30.06 24.33 -3.27
CA MET A 92 29.42 23.02 -3.27
C MET A 92 28.65 22.80 -1.94
N SER A 93 27.47 22.19 -1.98
CA SER A 93 26.72 21.86 -0.75
C SER A 93 27.58 20.96 0.16
N LYS A 94 27.49 21.16 1.48
CA LYS A 94 28.18 20.29 2.46
C LYS A 94 27.89 18.81 2.27
N GLY A 95 26.65 18.46 1.86
CA GLY A 95 26.25 17.08 1.55
C GLY A 95 26.96 16.51 0.32
N ASP A 96 27.25 17.36 -0.69
CA ASP A 96 27.95 16.92 -1.90
C ASP A 96 29.47 16.77 -1.65
N GLU A 97 30.03 17.62 -0.80
CA GLU A 97 31.44 17.47 -0.36
C GLU A 97 31.64 16.16 0.39
N GLN A 98 30.70 15.79 1.26
CA GLN A 98 30.77 14.56 2.03
C GLN A 98 30.65 13.33 1.10
N LYS A 99 29.71 13.34 0.15
CA LYS A 99 29.56 12.27 -0.86
C LYS A 99 30.79 12.12 -1.75
N LEU A 100 31.42 13.21 -2.10
CA LEU A 100 32.65 13.19 -2.89
C LEU A 100 33.83 12.62 -2.09
N ALA A 101 33.95 12.97 -0.80
CA ALA A 101 34.96 12.45 0.10
C ALA A 101 34.79 10.93 0.28
N GLU A 102 33.57 10.46 0.52
CA GLU A 102 33.24 9.01 0.61
C GLU A 102 33.50 8.26 -0.70
N ALA A 103 33.15 8.84 -1.85
CA ALA A 103 33.40 8.25 -3.17
C ALA A 103 34.92 8.12 -3.46
N LYS A 104 35.70 9.06 -2.97
CA LYS A 104 37.16 9.02 -3.08
C LYS A 104 37.79 7.95 -2.18
N GLU A 105 37.31 7.84 -0.94
CA GLU A 105 37.77 6.83 0.02
C GLU A 105 37.41 5.39 -0.45
N LYS A 106 36.27 5.22 -1.11
CA LYS A 106 35.82 3.94 -1.68
C LYS A 106 36.45 3.60 -3.04
N GLY A 107 37.31 4.47 -3.60
CA GLY A 107 37.93 4.23 -4.91
C GLY A 107 36.98 4.26 -6.11
N ASN A 108 35.83 4.90 -5.94
CA ASN A 108 34.74 4.94 -6.94
C ASN A 108 34.92 6.03 -8.01
N LEU A 109 35.95 6.84 -7.86
CA LEU A 109 36.28 7.88 -8.84
C LEU A 109 37.23 7.31 -9.89
N PRO A 110 36.94 7.51 -11.20
CA PRO A 110 37.88 7.17 -12.25
C PRO A 110 39.19 7.94 -12.07
N ASP A 111 40.33 7.28 -12.29
CA ASP A 111 41.68 7.86 -12.13
C ASP A 111 41.90 9.10 -13.00
N ASP A 112 41.11 9.24 -14.08
CA ASP A 112 41.21 10.36 -15.05
C ASP A 112 40.56 11.68 -14.61
N VAL A 113 39.82 11.69 -13.48
CA VAL A 113 39.05 12.89 -13.08
C VAL A 113 39.51 13.44 -11.74
N ASP A 114 39.98 14.69 -11.75
CA ASP A 114 40.29 15.43 -10.53
C ASP A 114 39.00 15.62 -9.68
N PRO A 115 38.94 15.10 -8.44
CA PRO A 115 37.75 15.20 -7.58
C PRO A 115 37.25 16.64 -7.38
N ARG A 116 38.17 17.63 -7.41
CA ARG A 116 37.84 19.07 -7.25
C ARG A 116 37.14 19.67 -8.46
N LYS A 117 37.17 18.98 -9.61
CA LYS A 117 36.57 19.45 -10.88
C LYS A 117 35.27 18.70 -11.24
N ILE A 118 34.77 17.84 -10.34
CA ILE A 118 33.51 17.11 -10.58
C ILE A 118 32.35 18.09 -10.45
N GLN A 119 31.55 18.15 -11.50
CA GLN A 119 30.33 18.93 -11.56
C GLN A 119 29.12 17.98 -11.37
N LEU A 120 28.41 18.10 -10.23
CA LEU A 120 27.22 17.31 -9.93
C LEU A 120 26.01 17.91 -10.62
N VAL A 121 25.20 17.02 -11.22
CA VAL A 121 23.95 17.40 -11.89
C VAL A 121 22.81 17.22 -10.90
N HIS A 122 22.11 18.31 -10.59
CA HIS A 122 20.90 18.32 -9.76
C HIS A 122 19.69 18.79 -10.57
N PHE A 123 18.50 18.61 -10.01
CA PHE A 123 17.29 19.22 -10.56
C PHE A 123 17.23 20.69 -10.11
N GLU A 124 17.00 21.56 -11.05
CA GLU A 124 16.68 22.96 -10.76
C GLU A 124 15.26 23.08 -10.16
N PRO A 125 15.00 24.12 -9.33
CA PRO A 125 13.64 24.40 -8.86
C PRO A 125 12.68 24.56 -10.04
N GLY A 126 11.62 23.72 -10.07
CA GLY A 126 10.64 23.72 -11.16
C GLY A 126 11.03 22.93 -12.43
N ASP A 127 12.13 22.19 -12.42
CA ASP A 127 12.58 21.38 -13.56
C ASP A 127 11.49 20.42 -14.05
N PRO A 128 11.08 20.46 -15.32
CA PRO A 128 10.05 19.60 -15.87
C PRO A 128 10.48 18.12 -16.00
N GLU A 129 11.77 17.81 -15.95
CA GLU A 129 12.27 16.43 -15.92
C GLU A 129 12.12 15.79 -14.53
N ASN A 130 12.02 16.60 -13.47
CA ASN A 130 11.79 16.10 -12.11
C ASN A 130 10.37 15.50 -12.00
N PRO A 131 10.22 14.21 -11.62
CA PRO A 131 8.92 13.57 -11.48
C PRO A 131 7.98 14.27 -10.47
N MET A 132 8.54 14.89 -9.43
CA MET A 132 7.77 15.64 -8.43
C MET A 132 7.12 16.90 -8.99
N ASN A 133 7.65 17.46 -10.09
CA ASN A 133 7.11 18.66 -10.76
C ASN A 133 6.14 18.36 -11.91
N TRP A 134 5.88 17.09 -12.21
CA TRP A 134 4.98 16.72 -13.30
C TRP A 134 3.54 17.22 -13.05
N PRO A 135 2.81 17.56 -14.12
CA PRO A 135 1.42 17.97 -13.99
C PRO A 135 0.56 16.86 -13.37
N LYS A 136 -0.43 17.25 -12.55
CA LYS A 136 -1.28 16.31 -11.79
C LYS A 136 -1.90 15.22 -12.67
N ALA A 137 -2.33 15.56 -13.88
CA ALA A 137 -2.91 14.59 -14.84
C ALA A 137 -1.91 13.46 -15.19
N LYS A 138 -0.64 13.80 -15.45
CA LYS A 138 0.41 12.82 -15.75
C LYS A 138 0.72 11.93 -14.54
N LYS A 139 0.79 12.51 -13.33
CA LYS A 139 0.98 11.76 -12.09
C LYS A 139 -0.15 10.76 -11.85
N TRP A 140 -1.41 11.20 -12.02
CA TRP A 140 -2.57 10.32 -11.88
C TRP A 140 -2.63 9.22 -12.94
N MET A 141 -2.24 9.51 -14.17
CA MET A 141 -2.15 8.48 -15.22
C MET A 141 -1.17 7.37 -14.85
N ILE A 142 0.03 7.72 -14.37
CA ILE A 142 1.03 6.74 -13.93
C ILE A 142 0.53 5.99 -12.69
N THR A 143 -0.05 6.70 -11.72
CA THR A 143 -0.66 6.09 -10.52
C THR A 143 -1.73 5.08 -10.92
N PHE A 144 -2.61 5.42 -11.86
CA PHE A 144 -3.67 4.53 -12.35
C PHE A 144 -3.08 3.27 -13.00
N LEU A 145 -2.07 3.40 -13.87
CA LEU A 145 -1.42 2.26 -14.51
C LEU A 145 -0.82 1.30 -13.48
N LEU A 146 -0.07 1.83 -12.51
CA LEU A 146 0.54 1.03 -11.45
C LEU A 146 -0.50 0.39 -10.53
N CYS A 147 -1.59 1.09 -10.23
CA CYS A 147 -2.72 0.54 -9.48
C CYS A 147 -3.40 -0.59 -10.28
N MET A 148 -3.61 -0.43 -11.59
CA MET A 148 -4.17 -1.49 -12.44
C MET A 148 -3.26 -2.72 -12.50
N MET A 149 -1.93 -2.54 -12.57
CA MET A 149 -0.96 -3.64 -12.48
C MET A 149 -1.11 -4.39 -11.16
N THR A 150 -1.14 -3.68 -10.03
CA THR A 150 -1.36 -4.28 -8.71
C THR A 150 -2.69 -5.04 -8.65
N CYS A 151 -3.77 -4.45 -9.18
CA CYS A 151 -5.08 -5.07 -9.24
C CYS A 151 -5.06 -6.39 -10.04
N PHE A 152 -4.51 -6.37 -11.24
CA PHE A 152 -4.46 -7.54 -12.12
C PHE A 152 -3.57 -8.65 -11.58
N ILE A 153 -2.45 -8.32 -10.94
CA ILE A 153 -1.63 -9.29 -10.24
C ILE A 153 -2.40 -9.89 -9.06
N GLY A 154 -3.12 -9.07 -8.28
CA GLY A 154 -3.97 -9.53 -7.18
C GLY A 154 -5.08 -10.47 -7.66
N LEU A 155 -5.81 -10.10 -8.72
CA LEU A 155 -6.81 -10.95 -9.36
C LEU A 155 -6.21 -12.29 -9.82
N SER A 156 -5.06 -12.24 -10.51
CA SER A 156 -4.38 -13.44 -11.01
C SER A 156 -3.86 -14.34 -9.90
N THR A 157 -3.54 -13.76 -8.73
CA THR A 157 -3.09 -14.53 -7.56
C THR A 157 -4.20 -15.43 -7.04
N THR A 158 -5.39 -14.86 -6.84
CA THR A 158 -6.50 -15.55 -6.15
C THR A 158 -7.43 -16.28 -7.12
N ALA A 159 -7.43 -15.92 -8.39
CA ALA A 159 -8.15 -16.64 -9.44
C ALA A 159 -7.80 -18.14 -9.50
N PHE A 160 -6.55 -18.47 -9.22
CA PHE A 160 -6.07 -19.85 -9.21
C PHE A 160 -6.81 -20.74 -8.20
N SER A 161 -7.26 -20.15 -7.05
CA SER A 161 -7.94 -20.93 -6.00
C SER A 161 -9.26 -21.56 -6.47
N SER A 162 -9.96 -20.89 -7.39
CA SER A 162 -11.24 -21.40 -7.92
C SER A 162 -11.07 -22.60 -8.86
N GLY A 163 -9.95 -22.69 -9.57
CA GLY A 163 -9.68 -23.81 -10.47
C GLY A 163 -8.94 -24.99 -9.81
N ILE A 164 -8.64 -24.94 -8.50
CA ILE A 164 -7.89 -26.03 -7.83
C ILE A 164 -8.69 -27.35 -7.83
N PRO A 165 -10.00 -27.39 -7.52
CA PRO A 165 -10.74 -28.66 -7.49
C PRO A 165 -10.71 -29.39 -8.83
N THR A 166 -11.09 -28.72 -9.91
CA THR A 166 -11.15 -29.27 -11.28
C THR A 166 -9.77 -29.63 -11.81
N MET A 167 -8.75 -28.81 -11.53
CA MET A 167 -7.36 -29.08 -11.92
C MET A 167 -6.79 -30.30 -11.20
N THR A 168 -7.04 -30.45 -9.89
CA THR A 168 -6.52 -31.59 -9.11
C THR A 168 -7.22 -32.90 -9.46
N GLU A 169 -8.50 -32.85 -9.81
CA GLU A 169 -9.26 -33.98 -10.33
C GLU A 169 -8.68 -34.43 -11.68
N GLU A 170 -8.43 -33.49 -12.61
CA GLU A 170 -7.86 -33.79 -13.94
C GLU A 170 -6.47 -34.45 -13.83
N PHE A 171 -5.62 -33.95 -12.92
CA PHE A 171 -4.27 -34.50 -12.72
C PHE A 171 -4.22 -35.72 -11.79
N GLY A 172 -5.34 -36.12 -11.20
CA GLY A 172 -5.43 -37.26 -10.29
C GLY A 172 -4.64 -37.08 -8.99
N VAL A 173 -4.54 -35.85 -8.47
CA VAL A 173 -3.82 -35.50 -7.25
C VAL A 173 -4.77 -34.96 -6.18
N ILE A 174 -4.36 -35.01 -4.92
CA ILE A 174 -5.15 -34.46 -3.80
C ILE A 174 -5.15 -32.94 -3.80
N ASN A 175 -6.25 -32.31 -3.36
CA ASN A 175 -6.42 -30.84 -3.34
C ASN A 175 -5.27 -30.07 -2.64
N VAL A 176 -4.63 -30.65 -1.64
CA VAL A 176 -3.51 -30.02 -0.94
C VAL A 176 -2.33 -29.77 -1.88
N VAL A 177 -2.10 -30.67 -2.86
CA VAL A 177 -1.04 -30.47 -3.87
C VAL A 177 -1.35 -29.26 -4.74
N GLY A 178 -2.61 -29.03 -5.11
CA GLY A 178 -3.04 -27.79 -5.77
C GLY A 178 -2.83 -26.55 -4.91
N GLN A 179 -3.10 -26.63 -3.59
CA GLN A 179 -2.85 -25.53 -2.64
C GLN A 179 -1.35 -25.17 -2.52
N ILE A 180 -0.42 -26.11 -2.80
CA ILE A 180 1.02 -25.79 -2.90
C ILE A 180 1.29 -24.74 -3.98
N GLY A 181 0.51 -24.68 -5.05
CA GLY A 181 0.60 -23.62 -6.06
C GLY A 181 0.28 -22.23 -5.49
N MET A 182 -0.73 -22.13 -4.59
CA MET A 182 -1.01 -20.89 -3.86
C MET A 182 0.10 -20.53 -2.88
N PHE A 183 0.61 -21.52 -2.16
CA PHE A 183 1.74 -21.34 -1.23
C PHE A 183 2.99 -20.83 -1.97
N THR A 184 3.42 -21.47 -3.03
CA THR A 184 4.65 -21.11 -3.76
C THR A 184 4.59 -19.71 -4.37
N PHE A 185 3.42 -19.31 -4.89
CA PHE A 185 3.23 -17.95 -5.38
C PHE A 185 3.41 -16.91 -4.27
N ASN A 186 2.71 -17.05 -3.14
CA ASN A 186 2.77 -16.09 -2.05
C ASN A 186 4.13 -16.11 -1.34
N ALA A 187 4.75 -17.28 -1.18
CA ALA A 187 6.10 -17.40 -0.62
C ALA A 187 7.13 -16.69 -1.53
N ALA A 188 7.01 -16.83 -2.86
CA ALA A 188 7.82 -16.06 -3.80
C ALA A 188 7.57 -14.55 -3.67
N CYS A 189 6.31 -14.12 -3.52
CA CYS A 189 5.95 -12.72 -3.26
C CYS A 189 6.45 -12.21 -1.89
N ALA A 190 6.76 -13.09 -0.94
CA ALA A 190 7.39 -12.70 0.33
C ALA A 190 8.90 -12.42 0.16
N ILE A 191 9.57 -13.22 -0.64
CA ILE A 191 11.03 -13.25 -0.78
C ILE A 191 11.52 -12.32 -1.89
N ALA A 192 10.90 -12.37 -3.07
CA ALA A 192 11.39 -11.67 -4.27
C ALA A 192 11.51 -10.15 -4.12
N PRO A 193 10.61 -9.43 -3.43
CA PRO A 193 10.74 -7.98 -3.25
C PRO A 193 11.98 -7.55 -2.49
N LEU A 194 12.50 -8.41 -1.60
CA LEU A 194 13.73 -8.13 -0.85
C LEU A 194 14.94 -7.98 -1.79
N PHE A 195 14.89 -8.63 -2.97
CA PHE A 195 15.91 -8.54 -4.02
C PHE A 195 15.54 -7.50 -5.08
N LEU A 196 14.27 -7.45 -5.48
CA LEU A 196 13.81 -6.56 -6.54
C LEU A 196 13.81 -5.08 -6.13
N ALA A 197 13.59 -4.75 -4.86
CA ALA A 197 13.57 -3.35 -4.41
C ALA A 197 14.94 -2.68 -4.58
N PRO A 198 16.07 -3.22 -4.06
CA PRO A 198 17.40 -2.67 -4.32
C PRO A 198 17.75 -2.66 -5.81
N PHE A 199 17.34 -3.68 -6.55
CA PHE A 199 17.59 -3.74 -7.99
C PHE A 199 16.88 -2.63 -8.76
N CYS A 200 15.64 -2.27 -8.36
CA CYS A 200 14.93 -1.11 -8.90
C CYS A 200 15.64 0.22 -8.63
N GLU A 201 16.34 0.32 -7.51
CA GLU A 201 17.07 1.54 -7.16
C GLU A 201 18.28 1.76 -8.06
N LEU A 202 18.95 0.70 -8.48
CA LEU A 202 20.11 0.73 -9.35
C LEU A 202 19.76 0.87 -10.83
N VAL A 203 18.87 0.00 -11.32
CA VAL A 203 18.53 -0.11 -12.74
C VAL A 203 17.54 0.96 -13.17
N GLY A 204 16.61 1.33 -12.29
CA GLY A 204 15.50 2.24 -12.54
C GLY A 204 14.15 1.53 -12.42
N ARG A 205 13.10 2.30 -12.12
CA ARG A 205 11.75 1.74 -11.88
C ARG A 205 11.14 1.15 -13.15
N ARG A 206 11.18 1.92 -14.25
CA ARG A 206 10.51 1.56 -15.50
C ARG A 206 11.01 0.23 -16.08
N GLU A 207 12.31 0.08 -16.20
CA GLU A 207 12.92 -1.11 -16.78
C GLU A 207 12.60 -2.38 -15.99
N VAL A 208 12.64 -2.29 -14.66
CA VAL A 208 12.36 -3.42 -13.78
C VAL A 208 10.87 -3.78 -13.81
N PHE A 209 9.97 -2.79 -13.77
CA PHE A 209 8.52 -3.06 -13.90
C PHE A 209 8.19 -3.74 -15.22
N LEU A 210 8.62 -3.16 -16.35
CA LEU A 210 8.29 -3.72 -17.66
C LEU A 210 8.91 -5.11 -17.88
N GLY A 211 10.16 -5.31 -17.44
CA GLY A 211 10.83 -6.60 -17.56
C GLY A 211 10.18 -7.69 -16.71
N ALA A 212 9.94 -7.39 -15.43
CA ALA A 212 9.29 -8.34 -14.52
C ALA A 212 7.84 -8.63 -14.96
N TYR A 213 7.08 -7.60 -15.32
CA TYR A 213 5.68 -7.79 -15.73
C TYR A 213 5.57 -8.54 -17.09
N ALA A 214 6.50 -8.33 -18.02
CA ALA A 214 6.56 -9.12 -19.25
C ALA A 214 6.85 -10.61 -18.96
N CYS A 215 7.80 -10.92 -18.07
CA CYS A 215 8.03 -12.28 -17.62
C CYS A 215 6.79 -12.88 -16.93
N PHE A 216 6.10 -12.10 -16.08
CA PHE A 216 4.86 -12.51 -15.45
C PHE A 216 3.79 -12.90 -16.48
N VAL A 217 3.57 -12.08 -17.51
CA VAL A 217 2.62 -12.37 -18.59
C VAL A 217 3.01 -13.64 -19.37
N LEU A 218 4.29 -13.80 -19.71
CA LEU A 218 4.76 -14.99 -20.43
C LEU A 218 4.54 -16.29 -19.67
N ILE A 219 4.64 -16.25 -18.32
CA ILE A 219 4.42 -17.43 -17.48
C ILE A 219 2.95 -17.89 -17.55
N PHE A 220 1.97 -17.01 -17.81
CA PHE A 220 0.59 -17.44 -18.00
C PHE A 220 0.39 -18.32 -19.23
N ILE A 221 1.26 -18.24 -20.25
CA ILE A 221 1.25 -19.19 -21.36
C ILE A 221 1.59 -20.58 -20.84
N LEU A 222 2.60 -20.68 -19.97
CA LEU A 222 2.99 -21.95 -19.35
C LEU A 222 1.86 -22.51 -18.47
N LEU A 223 1.20 -21.65 -17.67
CA LEU A 223 0.08 -22.03 -16.78
C LEU A 223 -1.19 -22.39 -17.56
N SER A 224 -1.42 -21.82 -18.75
CA SER A 224 -2.61 -22.14 -19.56
C SER A 224 -2.51 -23.47 -20.32
N GLU A 225 -1.27 -23.90 -20.60
CA GLU A 225 -0.97 -25.12 -21.39
C GLU A 225 -0.30 -26.21 -20.53
N GLY A 226 -0.27 -26.02 -19.20
CA GLY A 226 0.34 -26.98 -18.26
C GLY A 226 -0.25 -28.38 -18.38
N THR A 227 0.61 -29.38 -18.54
CA THR A 227 0.23 -30.78 -18.74
C THR A 227 0.33 -31.62 -17.48
N ASN A 228 0.93 -31.08 -16.43
CA ASN A 228 1.08 -31.76 -15.14
C ASN A 228 1.17 -30.76 -13.99
N ILE A 229 0.88 -31.23 -12.79
CA ILE A 229 0.85 -30.40 -11.57
C ILE A 229 2.20 -29.75 -11.23
N SER A 230 3.32 -30.40 -11.58
CA SER A 230 4.65 -29.83 -11.32
C SER A 230 4.90 -28.59 -12.18
N CYS A 231 4.41 -28.56 -13.42
CA CYS A 231 4.45 -27.41 -14.30
C CYS A 231 3.67 -26.23 -13.69
N GLU A 232 2.48 -26.50 -13.14
CA GLU A 232 1.65 -25.50 -12.46
C GLU A 232 2.36 -24.94 -11.21
N ILE A 233 2.91 -25.78 -10.36
CA ILE A 233 3.62 -25.34 -9.14
C ILE A 233 4.84 -24.47 -9.49
N VAL A 234 5.66 -24.88 -10.46
CA VAL A 234 6.82 -24.10 -10.91
C VAL A 234 6.40 -22.81 -11.59
N GLY A 235 5.36 -22.85 -12.44
CA GLY A 235 4.78 -21.66 -13.05
C GLY A 235 4.26 -20.66 -12.01
N ARG A 236 3.60 -21.15 -10.96
CA ARG A 236 3.11 -20.33 -9.84
C ARG A 236 4.28 -19.73 -9.02
N LEU A 237 5.33 -20.49 -8.77
CA LEU A 237 6.54 -19.96 -8.13
C LEU A 237 7.15 -18.81 -8.94
N LEU A 238 7.36 -19.02 -10.25
CA LEU A 238 7.94 -18.00 -11.14
C LEU A 238 7.01 -16.78 -11.28
N SER A 239 5.70 -16.99 -11.41
CA SER A 239 4.74 -15.89 -11.46
C SER A 239 4.72 -15.09 -10.17
N GLY A 240 4.94 -15.72 -9.00
CA GLY A 240 5.10 -15.03 -7.72
C GLY A 240 6.36 -14.15 -7.67
N VAL A 241 7.50 -14.65 -8.17
CA VAL A 241 8.75 -13.89 -8.26
C VAL A 241 8.54 -12.60 -9.08
N PHE A 242 8.05 -12.75 -10.30
CA PHE A 242 7.92 -11.62 -11.22
C PHE A 242 6.70 -10.75 -10.93
N GLY A 243 5.59 -11.31 -10.46
CA GLY A 243 4.39 -10.57 -10.03
C GLY A 243 4.59 -9.74 -8.76
N SER A 244 5.60 -10.08 -7.95
CA SER A 244 5.90 -9.33 -6.73
C SER A 244 6.24 -7.85 -6.98
N CYS A 245 6.65 -7.47 -8.19
CA CYS A 245 6.93 -6.10 -8.58
C CYS A 245 5.71 -5.18 -8.39
N GLY A 246 4.49 -5.64 -8.68
CA GLY A 246 3.26 -4.86 -8.53
C GLY A 246 2.72 -4.78 -7.10
N THR A 247 3.25 -5.55 -6.17
CA THR A 247 2.70 -5.61 -4.80
C THR A 247 3.41 -4.69 -3.80
N ILE A 248 4.70 -4.49 -3.93
CA ILE A 248 5.51 -3.72 -2.96
C ILE A 248 6.17 -2.50 -3.60
N LEU A 249 6.71 -2.64 -4.83
CA LEU A 249 7.49 -1.59 -5.46
C LEU A 249 6.65 -0.39 -5.91
N VAL A 250 5.34 -0.59 -6.13
CA VAL A 250 4.41 0.50 -6.52
C VAL A 250 4.34 1.58 -5.45
N GLY A 251 4.26 1.21 -4.17
CA GLY A 251 4.23 2.17 -3.06
C GLY A 251 5.45 3.11 -3.07
N GLY A 252 6.65 2.56 -3.29
CA GLY A 252 7.88 3.35 -3.44
C GLY A 252 7.85 4.28 -4.67
N THR A 253 7.30 3.81 -5.79
CA THR A 253 7.15 4.62 -7.00
C THR A 253 6.18 5.79 -6.80
N LEU A 254 5.08 5.58 -6.06
CA LEU A 254 4.15 6.65 -5.70
C LEU A 254 4.82 7.70 -4.81
N ALA A 255 5.73 7.28 -3.91
CA ALA A 255 6.53 8.21 -3.11
C ALA A 255 7.51 9.03 -3.95
N ASP A 256 8.04 8.48 -5.05
CA ASP A 256 8.95 9.18 -5.97
C ASP A 256 8.25 10.29 -6.79
N ILE A 257 6.92 10.21 -7.02
CA ILE A 257 6.18 11.16 -7.87
C ILE A 257 5.24 12.11 -7.11
N TRP A 258 4.83 11.74 -5.88
CA TRP A 258 3.90 12.55 -5.09
C TRP A 258 4.58 13.15 -3.87
N ASN A 259 4.43 14.46 -3.70
CA ASN A 259 4.89 15.15 -2.50
C ASN A 259 4.15 14.64 -1.26
N THR A 260 4.77 14.73 -0.10
CA THR A 260 4.25 14.23 1.18
C THR A 260 2.81 14.73 1.48
N LYS A 261 2.48 15.97 1.09
CA LYS A 261 1.13 16.55 1.26
C LYS A 261 0.06 15.87 0.41
N ASP A 262 0.37 15.56 -0.85
CA ASP A 262 -0.60 15.04 -1.83
C ASP A 262 -0.58 13.50 -1.94
N ARG A 263 0.35 12.81 -1.26
CA ARG A 263 0.60 11.37 -1.37
C ARG A 263 -0.48 10.49 -0.74
N SER A 264 -1.24 11.00 0.24
CA SER A 264 -2.23 10.22 0.99
C SER A 264 -3.29 9.56 0.08
N MET A 265 -3.85 10.31 -0.87
CA MET A 265 -4.88 9.77 -1.78
C MET A 265 -4.36 8.68 -2.73
N PRO A 266 -3.24 8.86 -3.44
CA PRO A 266 -2.63 7.81 -4.26
C PRO A 266 -2.30 6.53 -3.48
N MET A 267 -1.78 6.65 -2.26
CA MET A 267 -1.48 5.51 -1.40
C MET A 267 -2.75 4.78 -0.94
N SER A 268 -3.82 5.52 -0.61
CA SER A 268 -5.12 4.91 -0.29
C SER A 268 -5.72 4.17 -1.48
N CYS A 269 -5.59 4.71 -2.71
CA CYS A 269 -5.99 4.02 -3.94
C CYS A 269 -5.18 2.73 -4.15
N PHE A 270 -3.86 2.78 -3.93
CA PHE A 270 -3.00 1.60 -4.02
C PHE A 270 -3.42 0.51 -3.02
N THR A 271 -3.65 0.88 -1.76
CA THR A 271 -4.13 -0.06 -0.72
C THR A 271 -5.49 -0.66 -1.11
N PHE A 272 -6.40 0.18 -1.61
CA PHE A 272 -7.72 -0.26 -2.05
C PHE A 272 -7.61 -1.31 -3.18
N VAL A 273 -6.84 -1.04 -4.24
CA VAL A 273 -6.74 -1.97 -5.37
C VAL A 273 -5.97 -3.24 -5.03
N ALA A 274 -5.02 -3.19 -4.10
CA ALA A 274 -4.30 -4.37 -3.63
C ALA A 274 -5.24 -5.35 -2.91
N ILE A 275 -6.11 -4.83 -2.03
CA ILE A 275 -7.11 -5.65 -1.31
C ILE A 275 -8.23 -6.08 -2.25
N PHE A 276 -8.78 -5.14 -3.05
CA PHE A 276 -9.84 -5.42 -4.01
C PHE A 276 -9.45 -6.52 -5.00
N GLY A 277 -8.24 -6.43 -5.61
CA GLY A 277 -7.73 -7.43 -6.53
C GLY A 277 -7.66 -8.83 -5.88
N THR A 278 -7.31 -8.89 -4.60
CA THR A 278 -7.20 -10.18 -3.89
C THR A 278 -8.57 -10.82 -3.62
N VAL A 279 -9.64 -10.05 -3.41
CA VAL A 279 -10.96 -10.60 -3.04
C VAL A 279 -11.94 -10.71 -4.21
N ALA A 280 -11.66 -10.05 -5.35
CA ALA A 280 -12.63 -9.96 -6.44
C ALA A 280 -12.57 -11.14 -7.42
N ALA A 281 -11.45 -11.84 -7.55
CA ALA A 281 -11.31 -12.90 -8.55
C ALA A 281 -12.26 -14.10 -8.35
N PRO A 282 -12.47 -14.64 -7.15
CA PRO A 282 -13.36 -15.78 -6.97
C PRO A 282 -14.82 -15.51 -7.39
N LEU A 283 -15.23 -14.23 -7.39
CA LEU A 283 -16.58 -13.84 -7.82
C LEU A 283 -16.93 -14.30 -9.22
N TYR A 284 -15.99 -14.27 -10.15
CA TYR A 284 -16.23 -14.63 -11.55
C TYR A 284 -15.51 -15.92 -11.98
N CYS A 285 -14.44 -16.31 -11.27
CA CYS A 285 -13.63 -17.46 -11.65
C CYS A 285 -14.37 -18.79 -11.46
N GLY A 286 -15.26 -18.90 -10.45
CA GLY A 286 -16.10 -20.10 -10.29
C GLY A 286 -17.01 -20.35 -11.49
N PHE A 287 -17.63 -19.30 -12.05
CA PHE A 287 -18.46 -19.43 -13.26
C PHE A 287 -17.63 -19.78 -14.50
N ILE A 288 -16.38 -19.27 -14.59
CA ILE A 288 -15.48 -19.63 -15.69
C ILE A 288 -15.09 -21.10 -15.59
N ASP A 289 -14.78 -21.57 -14.39
CA ASP A 289 -14.40 -22.97 -14.16
C ASP A 289 -15.55 -23.93 -14.51
N GLU A 290 -16.76 -23.69 -14.02
CA GLU A 290 -17.96 -24.49 -14.34
C GLU A 290 -18.28 -24.57 -15.83
N THR A 291 -18.02 -23.49 -16.60
CA THR A 291 -18.46 -23.41 -18.01
C THR A 291 -17.38 -23.71 -19.01
N LEU A 292 -16.15 -23.27 -18.75
CA LEU A 292 -15.02 -23.31 -19.69
C LEU A 292 -13.83 -24.13 -19.18
N GLY A 293 -13.82 -24.43 -17.87
CA GLY A 293 -12.73 -25.14 -17.19
C GLY A 293 -11.59 -24.22 -16.72
N TRP A 294 -10.79 -24.74 -15.78
CA TRP A 294 -9.73 -23.99 -15.07
C TRP A 294 -8.66 -23.35 -15.98
N ARG A 295 -8.36 -23.97 -17.13
CA ARG A 295 -7.38 -23.40 -18.09
C ARG A 295 -7.82 -22.04 -18.65
N TRP A 296 -9.13 -21.84 -18.83
CA TRP A 296 -9.66 -20.58 -19.30
C TRP A 296 -9.51 -19.45 -18.29
N ILE A 297 -9.46 -19.76 -16.99
CA ILE A 297 -9.10 -18.78 -15.97
C ILE A 297 -7.70 -18.20 -16.29
N GLN A 298 -6.73 -19.05 -16.57
CA GLN A 298 -5.36 -18.62 -16.88
C GLN A 298 -5.29 -17.85 -18.21
N ARG A 299 -6.01 -18.29 -19.25
CA ARG A 299 -6.05 -17.62 -20.57
C ARG A 299 -6.66 -16.23 -20.51
N ILE A 300 -7.76 -16.05 -19.75
CA ILE A 300 -8.40 -14.73 -19.56
C ILE A 300 -7.43 -13.78 -18.86
N HIS A 301 -6.74 -14.25 -17.82
CA HIS A 301 -5.73 -13.46 -17.13
C HIS A 301 -4.53 -13.16 -18.03
N LEU A 302 -4.09 -14.10 -18.87
CA LEU A 302 -3.06 -13.85 -19.89
C LEU A 302 -3.44 -12.67 -20.80
N PHE A 303 -4.63 -12.69 -21.39
CA PHE A 303 -5.07 -11.63 -22.30
C PHE A 303 -5.22 -10.29 -21.59
N ALA A 304 -5.78 -10.28 -20.38
CA ALA A 304 -5.97 -9.06 -19.59
C ALA A 304 -4.62 -8.43 -19.20
N ASN A 305 -3.69 -9.25 -18.68
CA ASN A 305 -2.35 -8.77 -18.30
C ASN A 305 -1.52 -8.37 -19.52
N ALA A 306 -1.65 -9.07 -20.66
CA ALA A 306 -0.97 -8.69 -21.92
C ALA A 306 -1.46 -7.33 -22.44
N GLY A 307 -2.76 -7.07 -22.39
CA GLY A 307 -3.33 -5.77 -22.76
C GLY A 307 -2.81 -4.63 -21.87
N LEU A 308 -2.70 -4.88 -20.55
CA LEU A 308 -2.14 -3.90 -19.63
C LEU A 308 -0.64 -3.70 -19.85
N LEU A 309 0.13 -4.75 -20.13
CA LEU A 309 1.56 -4.65 -20.46
C LEU A 309 1.78 -3.74 -21.67
N VAL A 310 0.96 -3.86 -22.71
CA VAL A 310 1.02 -2.96 -23.89
C VAL A 310 0.77 -1.51 -23.46
N ALA A 311 -0.23 -1.26 -22.61
CA ALA A 311 -0.49 0.08 -22.11
C ALA A 311 0.69 0.63 -21.27
N GLU A 312 1.33 -0.22 -20.46
CA GLU A 312 2.51 0.17 -19.67
C GLU A 312 3.72 0.49 -20.55
N ILE A 313 4.01 -0.32 -21.57
CA ILE A 313 5.11 -0.06 -22.51
C ILE A 313 4.95 1.32 -23.15
N LEU A 314 3.72 1.71 -23.51
CA LEU A 314 3.42 2.97 -24.19
C LEU A 314 3.42 4.17 -23.24
N LEU A 315 2.90 4.03 -22.02
CA LEU A 315 2.56 5.15 -21.15
C LEU A 315 3.50 5.28 -19.93
N LEU A 316 4.09 4.18 -19.45
CA LEU A 316 4.95 4.21 -18.27
C LEU A 316 6.30 4.89 -18.60
N ARG A 317 6.65 5.88 -17.80
CA ARG A 317 7.93 6.59 -17.90
C ARG A 317 8.77 6.32 -16.65
N GLU A 318 10.08 6.57 -16.78
CA GLU A 318 10.98 6.49 -15.63
C GLU A 318 10.58 7.51 -14.57
N THR A 319 10.48 7.04 -13.32
CA THR A 319 10.03 7.84 -12.17
C THR A 319 11.12 8.03 -11.12
N ARG A 320 12.23 7.28 -11.20
CA ARG A 320 13.36 7.43 -10.26
C ARG A 320 14.20 8.65 -10.61
N GLY A 321 14.15 9.70 -9.78
CA GLY A 321 14.88 10.95 -10.01
C GLY A 321 16.39 10.74 -10.19
N ALA A 322 17.02 9.92 -9.36
CA ALA A 322 18.44 9.60 -9.46
C ALA A 322 18.82 8.98 -10.83
N LYS A 323 17.97 8.11 -11.39
CA LYS A 323 18.19 7.52 -12.71
C LYS A 323 18.01 8.53 -13.85
N ILE A 324 17.05 9.44 -13.71
CA ILE A 324 16.85 10.54 -14.68
C ILE A 324 18.06 11.45 -14.70
N LEU A 325 18.61 11.83 -13.53
CA LEU A 325 19.83 12.61 -13.41
C LEU A 325 21.05 11.91 -14.01
N ALA A 326 21.21 10.60 -13.77
CA ALA A 326 22.28 9.81 -14.38
C ALA A 326 22.20 9.81 -15.92
N ARG A 327 20.99 9.65 -16.49
CA ARG A 327 20.78 9.76 -17.94
C ARG A 327 21.07 11.18 -18.45
N ARG A 328 20.71 12.21 -17.67
CA ARG A 328 21.00 13.61 -18.02
C ARG A 328 22.50 13.87 -18.01
N ALA A 329 23.22 13.45 -16.95
CA ALA A 329 24.66 13.56 -16.86
C ALA A 329 25.37 12.84 -18.02
N ALA A 330 24.95 11.62 -18.34
CA ALA A 330 25.48 10.88 -19.50
C ALA A 330 25.24 11.57 -20.84
N ARG A 331 24.09 12.24 -21.02
CA ARG A 331 23.77 13.05 -22.19
C ARG A 331 24.69 14.27 -22.28
N MET A 332 24.83 15.01 -21.17
CA MET A 332 25.70 16.19 -21.09
C MET A 332 27.17 15.83 -21.36
N ARG A 333 27.67 14.70 -20.84
CA ARG A 333 29.02 14.20 -21.17
C ARG A 333 29.21 13.96 -22.66
N LYS A 334 28.22 13.37 -23.33
CA LYS A 334 28.28 13.14 -24.79
C LYS A 334 28.24 14.44 -25.59
N GLU A 335 27.50 15.44 -25.14
CA GLU A 335 27.34 16.73 -25.84
C GLU A 335 28.53 17.66 -25.61
N THR A 336 29.10 17.65 -24.39
CA THR A 336 30.19 18.58 -24.01
C THR A 336 31.59 17.98 -24.15
N GLY A 337 31.71 16.65 -24.26
CA GLY A 337 33.00 15.93 -24.24
C GLY A 337 33.72 15.98 -22.87
N LYS A 338 33.06 16.53 -21.83
CA LYS A 338 33.64 16.66 -20.49
C LYS A 338 33.30 15.44 -19.64
N ASN A 339 34.30 14.70 -19.18
CA ASN A 339 34.10 13.50 -18.33
C ASN A 339 33.86 13.81 -16.85
N ASN A 340 33.94 15.07 -16.44
CA ASN A 340 33.78 15.50 -15.06
C ASN A 340 32.33 15.73 -14.61
N ILE A 341 31.34 15.64 -15.52
CA ILE A 341 29.92 15.81 -15.21
C ILE A 341 29.36 14.47 -14.71
N ARG A 342 28.86 14.40 -13.47
CA ARG A 342 28.37 13.19 -12.82
C ARG A 342 27.03 13.41 -12.14
N ALA A 343 26.23 12.34 -12.02
CA ALA A 343 25.08 12.33 -11.14
C ALA A 343 25.46 11.77 -9.76
N PRO A 344 24.81 12.18 -8.66
CA PRO A 344 25.12 11.69 -7.32
C PRO A 344 25.13 10.16 -7.19
N ILE A 345 24.19 9.48 -7.85
CA ILE A 345 24.12 7.99 -7.85
C ILE A 345 25.34 7.33 -8.53
N GLU A 346 26.02 8.01 -9.44
CA GLU A 346 27.22 7.46 -10.10
C GLU A 346 28.45 7.49 -9.17
N LEU A 347 28.40 8.25 -8.07
CA LEU A 347 29.44 8.29 -7.05
C LEU A 347 29.21 7.23 -5.97
N GLU A 348 27.96 6.80 -5.79
CA GLU A 348 27.55 5.82 -4.78
C GLU A 348 27.86 4.36 -5.20
N ASN A 349 28.76 4.07 -6.12
CA ASN A 349 29.04 2.77 -6.71
C ASN A 349 29.04 1.61 -5.68
N GLU A 350 27.89 1.36 -5.07
CA GLU A 350 27.69 0.25 -4.15
C GLU A 350 27.61 -1.05 -4.96
N ASN A 351 28.43 -2.03 -4.58
CA ASN A 351 28.29 -3.37 -5.10
C ASN A 351 26.87 -3.85 -4.86
N VAL A 352 26.20 -4.35 -5.92
CA VAL A 352 24.85 -4.94 -5.82
C VAL A 352 24.77 -5.94 -4.67
N LYS A 353 25.82 -6.69 -4.40
CA LYS A 353 25.90 -7.67 -3.31
C LYS A 353 25.87 -7.01 -1.93
N ASP A 354 26.53 -5.88 -1.74
CA ASP A 354 26.59 -5.18 -0.46
C ASP A 354 25.27 -4.43 -0.19
N LEU A 355 24.69 -3.81 -1.22
CA LEU A 355 23.36 -3.20 -1.15
C LEU A 355 22.29 -4.24 -0.79
N LEU A 356 22.34 -5.40 -1.44
CA LEU A 356 21.41 -6.50 -1.19
C LEU A 356 21.58 -7.07 0.23
N LYS A 357 22.81 -7.31 0.65
CA LYS A 357 23.13 -7.77 2.01
C LYS A 357 22.63 -6.77 3.06
N THR A 358 22.84 -5.49 2.85
CA THR A 358 22.38 -4.42 3.74
C THR A 358 20.86 -4.37 3.81
N ALA A 359 20.15 -4.41 2.67
CA ALA A 359 18.69 -4.37 2.61
C ALA A 359 18.05 -5.59 3.30
N LEU A 360 18.58 -6.80 3.03
CA LEU A 360 18.12 -8.04 3.68
C LEU A 360 18.35 -8.02 5.19
N THR A 361 19.60 -7.70 5.59
CA THR A 361 19.97 -7.68 7.01
C THR A 361 19.18 -6.63 7.78
N ARG A 362 18.98 -5.44 7.20
CA ARG A 362 18.22 -4.35 7.81
C ARG A 362 16.74 -4.74 8.02
N SER A 363 16.09 -5.33 7.02
CA SER A 363 14.70 -5.77 7.13
C SER A 363 14.52 -6.82 8.23
N VAL A 364 15.42 -7.79 8.35
CA VAL A 364 15.39 -8.82 9.40
C VAL A 364 15.69 -8.21 10.77
N ILE A 365 16.68 -7.33 10.87
CA ILE A 365 17.04 -6.67 12.15
C ILE A 365 15.85 -5.85 12.67
N LEU A 366 15.22 -5.04 11.80
CA LEU A 366 14.05 -4.25 12.19
C LEU A 366 12.88 -5.14 12.62
N LEU A 367 12.64 -6.22 11.89
CA LEU A 367 11.56 -7.15 12.24
C LEU A 367 11.76 -7.81 13.61
N VAL A 368 13.01 -8.14 13.99
CA VAL A 368 13.31 -8.86 15.24
C VAL A 368 13.55 -7.92 16.41
N LYS A 369 14.21 -6.77 16.18
CA LYS A 369 14.61 -5.86 17.26
C LYS A 369 13.57 -4.79 17.59
N GLU A 370 12.74 -4.40 16.63
CA GLU A 370 11.73 -3.36 16.81
C GLU A 370 10.37 -3.96 17.17
N PRO A 371 9.91 -3.82 18.42
CA PRO A 371 8.67 -4.45 18.87
C PRO A 371 7.43 -3.94 18.15
N VAL A 372 7.44 -2.68 17.70
CA VAL A 372 6.35 -2.09 16.90
C VAL A 372 6.29 -2.75 15.52
N VAL A 373 7.44 -2.92 14.86
CA VAL A 373 7.51 -3.56 13.53
C VAL A 373 7.04 -5.01 13.60
N LEU A 374 7.48 -5.75 14.63
CA LEU A 374 7.09 -7.15 14.85
C LEU A 374 5.59 -7.28 15.15
N SER A 375 5.06 -6.49 16.09
CA SER A 375 3.63 -6.57 16.46
C SER A 375 2.71 -6.20 15.31
N PHE A 376 3.04 -5.18 14.54
CA PHE A 376 2.35 -4.83 13.32
C PHE A 376 2.51 -5.89 12.23
N GLY A 377 3.72 -6.46 12.10
CA GLY A 377 3.98 -7.56 11.18
C GLY A 377 3.10 -8.78 11.47
N LEU A 378 2.96 -9.16 12.72
CA LEU A 378 2.08 -10.27 13.14
C LEU A 378 0.59 -9.94 12.92
N TRP A 379 0.18 -8.72 13.22
CA TRP A 379 -1.20 -8.29 13.05
C TRP A 379 -1.63 -8.29 11.58
N ILE A 380 -0.80 -7.68 10.70
CA ILE A 380 -1.10 -7.67 9.27
C ILE A 380 -0.97 -9.06 8.64
N ALA A 381 -0.05 -9.91 9.15
CA ALA A 381 0.07 -11.30 8.72
C ALA A 381 -1.20 -12.08 9.04
N TYR A 382 -1.74 -11.93 10.23
CA TYR A 382 -2.99 -12.55 10.63
C TYR A 382 -4.16 -12.08 9.77
N ALA A 383 -4.32 -10.76 9.58
CA ALA A 383 -5.39 -10.18 8.74
C ALA A 383 -5.33 -10.70 7.29
N TRP A 384 -4.12 -10.81 6.73
CA TRP A 384 -3.90 -11.37 5.40
C TRP A 384 -4.16 -12.86 5.35
N GLY A 385 -3.73 -13.58 6.40
CA GLY A 385 -4.01 -15.01 6.55
C GLY A 385 -5.50 -15.32 6.52
N ILE A 386 -6.34 -14.52 7.21
CA ILE A 386 -7.80 -14.65 7.14
C ILE A 386 -8.31 -14.44 5.71
N THR A 387 -7.77 -13.45 4.99
CA THR A 387 -8.17 -13.19 3.60
C THR A 387 -7.91 -14.40 2.69
N PHE A 388 -6.71 -15.00 2.80
CA PHE A 388 -6.35 -16.19 2.02
C PHE A 388 -7.04 -17.46 2.49
N LEU A 389 -7.27 -17.61 3.78
CA LEU A 389 -8.02 -18.73 4.34
C LEU A 389 -9.46 -18.73 3.83
N PHE A 390 -10.06 -17.55 3.68
CA PHE A 390 -11.42 -17.41 3.16
C PHE A 390 -11.56 -17.80 1.68
N LEU A 391 -10.46 -17.83 0.90
CA LEU A 391 -10.51 -18.37 -0.45
C LEU A 391 -10.91 -19.85 -0.48
N SER A 392 -10.60 -20.59 0.56
CA SER A 392 -11.02 -21.99 0.73
C SER A 392 -12.29 -22.11 1.60
N ALA A 393 -12.38 -21.33 2.68
CA ALA A 393 -13.45 -21.48 3.67
C ALA A 393 -14.82 -21.02 3.15
N ILE A 394 -14.91 -19.95 2.36
CA ILE A 394 -16.19 -19.46 1.84
C ILE A 394 -16.81 -20.48 0.88
N PRO A 395 -16.15 -20.93 -0.21
CA PRO A 395 -16.72 -21.94 -1.08
C PRO A 395 -17.10 -23.21 -0.31
N LEU A 396 -16.20 -23.71 0.54
CA LEU A 396 -16.43 -24.93 1.33
C LEU A 396 -17.68 -24.81 2.23
N CYS A 397 -17.87 -23.66 2.90
CA CYS A 397 -19.05 -23.42 3.74
C CYS A 397 -20.35 -23.43 2.95
N PHE A 398 -20.41 -22.70 1.82
CA PHE A 398 -21.65 -22.58 1.05
C PHE A 398 -21.94 -23.82 0.21
N GLN A 399 -20.94 -24.53 -0.29
CA GLN A 399 -21.11 -25.80 -0.99
C GLN A 399 -21.62 -26.91 -0.04
N ASN A 400 -20.96 -27.08 1.13
CA ASN A 400 -21.30 -28.18 2.02
C ASN A 400 -22.59 -27.94 2.84
N ASN A 401 -22.84 -26.70 3.28
CA ASN A 401 -24.00 -26.41 4.15
C ASN A 401 -25.24 -26.01 3.37
N HIS A 402 -25.11 -25.44 2.17
CA HIS A 402 -26.24 -24.94 1.38
C HIS A 402 -26.35 -25.60 0.00
N GLY A 403 -25.41 -26.49 -0.38
CA GLY A 403 -25.45 -27.22 -1.65
C GLY A 403 -25.30 -26.34 -2.89
N TRP A 404 -24.59 -25.20 -2.76
CA TRP A 404 -24.33 -24.27 -3.88
C TRP A 404 -23.30 -24.84 -4.84
N SER A 405 -23.45 -24.52 -6.14
CA SER A 405 -22.42 -24.81 -7.14
C SER A 405 -21.17 -23.93 -6.94
N GLU A 406 -20.09 -24.24 -7.64
CA GLU A 406 -18.83 -23.46 -7.55
C GLU A 406 -19.04 -22.00 -7.94
N GLY A 407 -19.75 -21.72 -9.03
CA GLY A 407 -20.03 -20.37 -9.49
C GLY A 407 -20.86 -19.58 -8.49
N ILE A 408 -21.95 -20.16 -8.00
CA ILE A 408 -22.80 -19.51 -6.99
C ILE A 408 -22.03 -19.34 -5.68
N GLY A 409 -21.18 -20.29 -5.31
CA GLY A 409 -20.29 -20.22 -4.14
C GLY A 409 -19.29 -19.05 -4.18
N GLY A 410 -19.06 -18.45 -5.35
CA GLY A 410 -18.29 -17.22 -5.52
C GLY A 410 -19.07 -15.93 -5.21
N LEU A 411 -20.41 -15.92 -5.20
CA LEU A 411 -21.21 -14.71 -4.97
C LEU A 411 -21.01 -14.05 -3.59
N PRO A 412 -20.77 -14.78 -2.49
CA PRO A 412 -20.48 -14.16 -1.18
C PRO A 412 -19.31 -13.19 -1.19
N TYR A 413 -18.38 -13.29 -2.14
CA TYR A 413 -17.27 -12.32 -2.27
C TYR A 413 -17.74 -10.91 -2.61
N ILE A 414 -18.97 -10.71 -3.10
CA ILE A 414 -19.59 -9.39 -3.24
C ILE A 414 -19.61 -8.65 -1.89
N ALA A 415 -19.89 -9.36 -0.80
CA ALA A 415 -19.89 -8.76 0.53
C ALA A 415 -18.50 -8.29 0.95
N LEU A 416 -17.45 -9.06 0.63
CA LEU A 416 -16.07 -8.62 0.84
C LEU A 416 -15.74 -7.38 -0.01
N ILE A 417 -16.15 -7.35 -1.26
CA ILE A 417 -15.96 -6.19 -2.14
C ILE A 417 -16.65 -4.95 -1.54
N ILE A 418 -17.89 -5.08 -1.06
CA ILE A 418 -18.61 -3.98 -0.37
C ILE A 418 -17.82 -3.52 0.86
N GLY A 419 -17.31 -4.46 1.67
CA GLY A 419 -16.44 -4.14 2.81
C GLY A 419 -15.19 -3.35 2.42
N CYS A 420 -14.58 -3.68 1.28
CA CYS A 420 -13.42 -2.96 0.73
C CYS A 420 -13.77 -1.51 0.34
N PHE A 421 -14.90 -1.30 -0.36
CA PHE A 421 -15.37 0.06 -0.70
C PHE A 421 -15.72 0.88 0.53
N LEU A 422 -16.37 0.30 1.53
CA LEU A 422 -16.65 0.97 2.80
C LEU A 422 -15.36 1.31 3.54
N GLY A 423 -14.36 0.41 3.53
CA GLY A 423 -13.03 0.65 4.09
C GLY A 423 -12.33 1.83 3.44
N PHE A 424 -12.37 1.90 2.10
CA PHE A 424 -11.83 3.03 1.35
C PHE A 424 -12.55 4.35 1.69
N GLY A 425 -13.89 4.33 1.74
CA GLY A 425 -14.69 5.51 2.09
C GLY A 425 -14.41 6.01 3.51
N THR A 426 -14.38 5.11 4.49
CA THR A 426 -14.12 5.45 5.90
C THR A 426 -12.66 5.86 6.15
N SER A 427 -11.70 5.32 5.39
CA SER A 427 -10.31 5.76 5.46
C SER A 427 -10.13 7.23 5.07
N ARG A 428 -10.94 7.75 4.15
CA ARG A 428 -10.93 9.17 3.76
C ARG A 428 -11.31 10.07 4.93
N TRP A 429 -12.27 9.65 5.74
CA TRP A 429 -12.67 10.39 6.94
C TRP A 429 -11.53 10.39 7.98
N THR A 430 -10.90 9.25 8.27
CA THR A 430 -9.77 9.18 9.22
C THR A 430 -8.55 9.94 8.73
N ASP A 431 -8.25 9.90 7.42
CA ASP A 431 -7.17 10.68 6.80
C ASP A 431 -7.42 12.19 6.92
N SER A 432 -8.68 12.64 6.84
CA SER A 432 -9.01 14.06 7.04
C SER A 432 -8.72 14.52 8.45
N ILE A 433 -9.00 13.67 9.46
CA ILE A 433 -8.67 13.96 10.87
C ILE A 433 -7.15 14.03 11.04
N TYR A 434 -6.41 13.06 10.50
CA TYR A 434 -4.95 13.04 10.53
C TYR A 434 -4.34 14.30 9.90
N ASN A 435 -4.78 14.66 8.68
CA ASN A 435 -4.26 15.83 7.98
C ASN A 435 -4.50 17.13 8.77
N ARG A 436 -5.68 17.28 9.38
CA ARG A 436 -5.98 18.42 10.23
C ARG A 436 -5.04 18.49 11.44
N LYS A 437 -4.80 17.35 12.10
CA LYS A 437 -3.90 17.27 13.26
C LYS A 437 -2.44 17.53 12.89
N ARG A 438 -1.98 17.01 11.76
CA ARG A 438 -0.67 17.32 11.21
C ARG A 438 -0.51 18.82 10.92
N ASP A 439 -1.53 19.44 10.30
CA ASP A 439 -1.48 20.87 9.95
C ASP A 439 -1.52 21.76 11.23
N GLU A 440 -2.28 21.37 12.27
CA GLU A 440 -2.26 21.98 13.60
C GLU A 440 -0.87 21.87 14.27
N ASN A 441 -0.12 20.78 14.01
CA ASN A 441 1.24 20.56 14.50
C ASN A 441 2.32 21.16 13.59
N GLY A 442 2.01 22.19 12.85
CA GLY A 442 2.97 22.87 11.97
C GLY A 442 3.38 22.02 10.74
N GLY A 443 2.65 20.96 10.40
CA GLY A 443 2.92 20.06 9.26
C GLY A 443 3.85 18.89 9.58
N VAL A 444 4.32 18.75 10.82
CA VAL A 444 5.09 17.58 11.27
C VAL A 444 4.15 16.39 11.46
N PRO A 445 4.45 15.20 10.88
CA PRO A 445 3.65 14.00 11.05
C PRO A 445 3.57 13.57 12.52
N ILE A 446 2.39 13.17 12.96
CA ILE A 446 2.16 12.54 14.27
C ILE A 446 1.68 11.11 14.00
N PRO A 447 2.58 10.10 14.04
CA PRO A 447 2.24 8.74 13.64
C PRO A 447 1.05 8.14 14.40
N GLU A 448 0.85 8.51 15.66
CA GLU A 448 -0.23 8.01 16.53
C GLU A 448 -1.62 8.29 15.96
N TYR A 449 -1.82 9.41 15.27
CA TYR A 449 -3.12 9.71 14.63
C TYR A 449 -3.43 8.81 13.41
N ARG A 450 -2.44 8.08 12.86
CA ARG A 450 -2.68 7.03 11.86
C ARG A 450 -3.41 5.81 12.43
N LEU A 451 -3.35 5.62 13.77
CA LEU A 451 -4.01 4.52 14.47
C LEU A 451 -5.53 4.69 14.59
N LEU A 452 -6.05 5.90 14.42
CA LEU A 452 -7.48 6.19 14.62
C LEU A 452 -8.39 5.29 13.78
N GLY A 453 -8.04 5.05 12.51
CA GLY A 453 -8.81 4.16 11.65
C GLY A 453 -8.92 2.75 12.22
N ALA A 454 -7.82 2.21 12.71
CA ALA A 454 -7.80 0.89 13.34
C ALA A 454 -8.55 0.89 14.69
N MET A 455 -8.42 1.93 15.51
CA MET A 455 -9.14 2.04 16.78
C MET A 455 -10.67 2.04 16.58
N TYR A 456 -11.16 2.70 15.53
CA TYR A 456 -12.60 2.76 15.24
C TYR A 456 -13.14 1.52 14.54
N PHE A 457 -12.35 0.85 13.69
CA PHE A 457 -12.87 -0.16 12.77
C PHE A 457 -12.22 -1.54 12.88
N ALA A 458 -11.02 -1.70 13.45
CA ALA A 458 -10.34 -3.01 13.46
C ALA A 458 -11.07 -4.06 14.30
N TRP A 459 -11.85 -3.66 15.32
CA TRP A 459 -12.67 -4.58 16.12
C TRP A 459 -13.81 -5.23 15.31
N LEU A 460 -14.15 -4.66 14.14
CA LEU A 460 -15.13 -5.25 13.24
C LEU A 460 -14.64 -6.58 12.64
N LEU A 461 -13.33 -6.78 12.53
CA LEU A 461 -12.77 -8.06 12.10
C LEU A 461 -13.18 -9.21 13.03
N PRO A 462 -12.87 -9.21 14.35
CA PRO A 462 -13.32 -10.28 15.24
C PRO A 462 -14.84 -10.32 15.38
N ALA A 463 -15.55 -9.19 15.41
CA ALA A 463 -17.01 -9.19 15.47
C ALA A 463 -17.64 -9.88 14.27
N GLY A 464 -17.18 -9.57 13.06
CA GLY A 464 -17.64 -10.25 11.84
C GLY A 464 -17.29 -11.74 11.83
N LEU A 465 -16.09 -12.12 12.30
CA LEU A 465 -15.70 -13.53 12.43
C LEU A 465 -16.57 -14.29 13.42
N PHE A 466 -16.98 -13.70 14.56
CA PHE A 466 -17.94 -14.30 15.47
C PHE A 466 -19.30 -14.53 14.80
N ILE A 467 -19.83 -13.52 14.11
CA ILE A 467 -21.09 -13.64 13.40
C ILE A 467 -20.97 -14.75 12.34
N PHE A 468 -19.90 -14.76 11.54
CA PHE A 468 -19.65 -15.79 10.55
C PHE A 468 -19.62 -17.18 11.17
N SER A 469 -18.92 -17.37 12.31
CA SER A 469 -18.78 -18.64 13.00
C SER A 469 -20.14 -19.24 13.43
N PHE A 470 -21.01 -18.41 14.01
CA PHE A 470 -22.29 -18.87 14.55
C PHE A 470 -23.45 -18.84 13.54
N THR A 471 -23.19 -18.42 12.30
CA THR A 471 -24.21 -18.43 11.22
C THR A 471 -23.96 -19.47 10.14
N GLN A 472 -22.91 -20.30 10.27
CA GLN A 472 -22.55 -21.34 9.30
C GLN A 472 -23.30 -22.67 9.46
N TYR A 473 -24.57 -22.63 9.86
CA TYR A 473 -25.39 -23.82 9.95
C TYR A 473 -26.32 -23.93 8.74
N GLY A 474 -26.57 -25.13 8.23
CA GLY A 474 -27.46 -25.36 7.08
C GLY A 474 -28.91 -24.90 7.30
N PHE A 475 -29.36 -24.79 8.56
CA PHE A 475 -30.70 -24.27 8.90
C PHE A 475 -30.74 -22.72 8.99
N VAL A 476 -29.60 -22.04 9.03
CA VAL A 476 -29.55 -20.57 9.04
C VAL A 476 -29.61 -20.05 7.61
N HIS A 477 -30.38 -18.98 7.39
CA HIS A 477 -30.50 -18.41 6.05
C HIS A 477 -29.12 -17.90 5.56
N TRP A 478 -28.75 -18.23 4.34
CA TRP A 478 -27.45 -17.96 3.72
C TRP A 478 -27.01 -16.48 3.78
N ILE A 479 -27.95 -15.55 3.88
CA ILE A 479 -27.64 -14.11 3.93
C ILE A 479 -26.90 -13.71 5.22
N ALA A 480 -27.08 -14.44 6.32
CA ALA A 480 -26.45 -14.11 7.60
C ALA A 480 -24.92 -14.27 7.57
N PRO A 481 -24.34 -15.41 7.13
CA PRO A 481 -22.91 -15.51 6.95
C PRO A 481 -22.38 -14.56 5.85
N VAL A 482 -23.16 -14.26 4.80
CA VAL A 482 -22.74 -13.30 3.76
C VAL A 482 -22.60 -11.89 4.31
N ILE A 483 -23.58 -11.38 5.07
CA ILE A 483 -23.50 -10.03 5.67
C ILE A 483 -22.29 -9.90 6.61
N SER A 484 -21.93 -10.97 7.33
CA SER A 484 -20.80 -10.95 8.26
C SER A 484 -19.44 -10.71 7.58
N LEU A 485 -19.33 -10.99 6.28
CA LEU A 485 -18.09 -10.76 5.51
C LEU A 485 -17.79 -9.27 5.30
N VAL A 486 -18.82 -8.41 5.31
CA VAL A 486 -18.64 -6.95 5.16
C VAL A 486 -17.79 -6.35 6.30
N PRO A 487 -18.15 -6.50 7.59
CA PRO A 487 -17.35 -5.99 8.69
C PRO A 487 -15.96 -6.64 8.79
N ILE A 488 -15.82 -7.91 8.40
CA ILE A 488 -14.51 -8.57 8.38
C ILE A 488 -13.55 -7.82 7.47
N LEU A 489 -13.92 -7.57 6.21
CA LEU A 489 -13.01 -6.91 5.28
C LEU A 489 -12.84 -5.42 5.57
N LEU A 490 -13.88 -4.76 6.09
CA LEU A 490 -13.77 -3.39 6.58
C LEU A 490 -12.71 -3.27 7.69
N GLY A 491 -12.71 -4.21 8.65
CA GLY A 491 -11.68 -4.28 9.69
C GLY A 491 -10.30 -4.55 9.13
N ILE A 492 -10.15 -5.54 8.25
CA ILE A 492 -8.88 -5.86 7.57
C ILE A 492 -8.33 -4.64 6.83
N TYR A 493 -9.17 -3.91 6.10
CA TYR A 493 -8.76 -2.70 5.37
C TYR A 493 -8.10 -1.68 6.29
N HIS A 494 -8.71 -1.39 7.44
CA HIS A 494 -8.17 -0.43 8.40
C HIS A 494 -6.89 -0.92 9.09
N VAL A 495 -6.74 -2.22 9.32
CA VAL A 495 -5.46 -2.81 9.79
C VAL A 495 -4.34 -2.51 8.78
N PHE A 496 -4.58 -2.77 7.49
CA PHE A 496 -3.59 -2.50 6.44
C PHE A 496 -3.24 -1.02 6.34
N ASN A 497 -4.26 -0.17 6.27
CA ASN A 497 -4.05 1.28 6.16
C ASN A 497 -3.28 1.86 7.35
N CYS A 498 -3.61 1.40 8.56
CA CYS A 498 -2.94 1.79 9.79
C CYS A 498 -1.48 1.35 9.81
N VAL A 499 -1.20 0.06 9.60
CA VAL A 499 0.14 -0.52 9.71
C VAL A 499 1.11 0.16 8.74
N TYR A 500 0.74 0.30 7.48
CA TYR A 500 1.64 0.88 6.48
C TYR A 500 1.87 2.37 6.68
N ASN A 501 0.82 3.13 6.95
CA ASN A 501 0.96 4.58 7.14
C ASN A 501 1.70 4.93 8.44
N TYR A 502 1.42 4.22 9.54
CA TYR A 502 2.16 4.41 10.79
C TYR A 502 3.64 4.07 10.62
N THR A 503 3.95 2.93 10.00
CA THR A 503 5.34 2.51 9.76
C THR A 503 6.08 3.52 8.88
N ALA A 504 5.41 4.05 7.85
CA ALA A 504 5.99 5.07 6.97
C ALA A 504 6.32 6.37 7.72
N ASP A 505 5.39 6.83 8.58
CA ASP A 505 5.57 8.09 9.33
C ASP A 505 6.54 7.94 10.51
N ALA A 506 6.62 6.74 11.14
CA ALA A 506 7.42 6.51 12.34
C ALA A 506 8.89 6.15 12.07
N TYR A 507 9.20 5.55 10.92
CA TYR A 507 10.55 5.05 10.62
C TYR A 507 11.27 5.79 9.49
N GLY A 508 10.66 6.82 8.88
CA GLY A 508 11.30 7.69 7.91
C GLY A 508 12.15 6.95 6.86
N GLU A 509 13.45 7.13 6.85
CA GLU A 509 14.40 6.47 5.93
C GLU A 509 14.40 4.93 6.05
N TYR A 510 14.12 4.39 7.24
CA TYR A 510 14.07 2.94 7.47
C TYR A 510 12.70 2.32 7.15
N SER A 511 11.71 3.13 6.79
CA SER A 511 10.32 2.69 6.55
C SER A 511 10.20 1.61 5.48
N SER A 512 10.96 1.72 4.39
CA SER A 512 10.96 0.72 3.31
C SER A 512 11.43 -0.66 3.79
N SER A 513 12.48 -0.71 4.62
CA SER A 513 12.99 -1.95 5.20
C SER A 513 12.05 -2.55 6.25
N ALA A 514 11.40 -1.69 7.07
CA ALA A 514 10.40 -2.14 8.05
C ALA A 514 9.16 -2.73 7.36
N ILE A 515 8.64 -2.03 6.34
CA ILE A 515 7.49 -2.50 5.51
C ILE A 515 7.84 -3.79 4.78
N ALA A 516 9.08 -3.94 4.27
CA ALA A 516 9.52 -5.17 3.62
C ALA A 516 9.53 -6.36 4.61
N GLY A 517 10.02 -6.18 5.84
CA GLY A 517 9.96 -7.20 6.90
C GLY A 517 8.53 -7.59 7.28
N GLN A 518 7.64 -6.61 7.46
CA GLN A 518 6.20 -6.85 7.68
C GLN A 518 5.55 -7.57 6.49
N GLY A 519 5.91 -7.19 5.27
CA GLY A 519 5.45 -7.81 4.04
C GLY A 519 5.87 -9.28 3.91
N PHE A 520 7.09 -9.60 4.37
CA PHE A 520 7.57 -10.98 4.42
C PHE A 520 6.69 -11.84 5.34
N LEU A 521 6.47 -11.42 6.60
CA LEU A 521 5.59 -12.14 7.54
C LEU A 521 4.16 -12.28 6.99
N ARG A 522 3.62 -11.20 6.45
CA ARG A 522 2.28 -11.16 5.87
C ARG A 522 2.10 -12.21 4.77
N ASN A 523 3.00 -12.22 3.80
CA ASN A 523 2.88 -13.12 2.65
C ASN A 523 3.18 -14.57 3.03
N MET A 524 4.15 -14.83 3.92
CA MET A 524 4.45 -16.20 4.38
C MET A 524 3.29 -16.80 5.17
N PHE A 525 2.67 -16.02 6.08
CA PHE A 525 1.52 -16.51 6.83
C PHE A 525 0.30 -16.70 5.91
N GLY A 526 0.02 -15.71 5.02
CA GLY A 526 -1.04 -15.84 4.01
C GLY A 526 -0.85 -17.04 3.07
N ALA A 527 0.40 -17.34 2.68
CA ALA A 527 0.74 -18.51 1.90
C ALA A 527 0.36 -19.82 2.60
N SER A 528 0.59 -19.89 3.90
CA SER A 528 0.42 -21.12 4.69
C SER A 528 -1.04 -21.45 4.97
N THR A 529 -1.93 -20.46 5.05
CA THR A 529 -3.33 -20.66 5.50
C THR A 529 -4.16 -21.56 4.58
N PRO A 530 -4.09 -21.54 3.24
CA PRO A 530 -4.84 -22.46 2.40
C PRO A 530 -4.45 -23.93 2.59
N LEU A 531 -3.19 -24.22 2.96
CA LEU A 531 -2.70 -25.60 3.12
C LEU A 531 -3.44 -26.36 4.24
N PHE A 532 -3.81 -25.67 5.30
CA PHE A 532 -4.49 -26.30 6.45
C PHE A 532 -5.98 -25.95 6.57
N ALA A 533 -6.48 -24.99 5.76
CA ALA A 533 -7.86 -24.51 5.86
C ALA A 533 -8.87 -25.65 5.82
N ASN A 534 -8.82 -26.53 4.81
CA ASN A 534 -9.74 -27.63 4.66
C ASN A 534 -9.69 -28.61 5.85
N TYR A 535 -8.49 -28.92 6.34
CA TYR A 535 -8.32 -29.80 7.52
C TYR A 535 -8.88 -29.16 8.77
N MET A 536 -8.66 -27.87 8.95
CA MET A 536 -9.15 -27.14 10.11
C MET A 536 -10.69 -27.07 10.14
N PHE A 537 -11.31 -26.70 9.03
CA PHE A 537 -12.77 -26.57 8.96
C PHE A 537 -13.49 -27.93 9.02
N ASN A 538 -12.98 -28.97 8.34
CA ASN A 538 -13.58 -30.29 8.38
C ASN A 538 -13.29 -31.05 9.67
N GLY A 539 -12.10 -30.86 10.28
CA GLY A 539 -11.69 -31.57 11.49
C GLY A 539 -12.27 -30.99 12.77
N MET A 540 -12.30 -29.65 12.90
CA MET A 540 -12.84 -28.97 14.07
C MET A 540 -14.34 -28.66 13.95
N GLY A 541 -14.88 -28.67 12.74
CA GLY A 541 -16.20 -28.12 12.43
C GLY A 541 -16.15 -26.61 12.15
N TYR A 542 -17.05 -26.15 11.28
CA TYR A 542 -17.05 -24.77 10.77
C TYR A 542 -17.15 -23.73 11.89
N GLN A 543 -17.99 -23.99 12.89
CA GLN A 543 -18.26 -23.08 14.02
C GLN A 543 -17.04 -22.91 14.91
N TYR A 544 -16.42 -24.03 15.30
CA TYR A 544 -15.25 -23.99 16.20
C TYR A 544 -13.99 -23.47 15.51
N ALA A 545 -13.82 -23.78 14.22
CA ALA A 545 -12.74 -23.20 13.42
C ALA A 545 -12.88 -21.68 13.32
N GLY A 546 -14.09 -21.18 13.01
CA GLY A 546 -14.36 -19.75 12.99
C GLY A 546 -14.24 -19.10 14.38
N LEU A 547 -14.67 -19.77 15.47
CA LEU A 547 -14.53 -19.30 16.83
C LEU A 547 -13.05 -19.14 17.20
N LEU A 548 -12.20 -20.13 16.89
CA LEU A 548 -10.75 -20.03 17.10
C LEU A 548 -10.16 -18.79 16.44
N LEU A 549 -10.50 -18.58 15.17
CA LEU A 549 -10.05 -17.41 14.43
C LEU A 549 -10.55 -16.10 15.07
N SER A 550 -11.81 -16.06 15.52
CA SER A 550 -12.37 -14.88 16.18
C SER A 550 -11.62 -14.54 17.48
N LEU A 551 -11.33 -15.54 18.30
CA LEU A 551 -10.59 -15.37 19.57
C LEU A 551 -9.16 -14.88 19.33
N VAL A 552 -8.46 -15.42 18.33
CA VAL A 552 -7.12 -14.94 17.96
C VAL A 552 -7.18 -13.49 17.47
N ALA A 553 -8.21 -13.11 16.70
CA ALA A 553 -8.41 -11.71 16.27
C ALA A 553 -8.61 -10.76 17.46
N CYS A 554 -9.29 -11.20 18.53
CA CYS A 554 -9.50 -10.39 19.73
C CYS A 554 -8.20 -10.02 20.43
N LEU A 555 -7.17 -10.88 20.38
CA LEU A 555 -5.86 -10.58 20.99
C LEU A 555 -5.16 -9.37 20.36
N ALA A 556 -5.50 -9.03 19.11
CA ALA A 556 -4.91 -7.90 18.42
C ALA A 556 -5.67 -6.58 18.62
N ILE A 557 -6.90 -6.60 19.18
CA ILE A 557 -7.70 -5.38 19.41
C ILE A 557 -6.98 -4.35 20.30
N PRO A 558 -6.29 -4.72 21.39
CA PRO A 558 -5.62 -3.74 22.26
C PRO A 558 -4.45 -3.03 21.60
N LEU A 559 -3.85 -3.61 20.56
CA LEU A 559 -2.62 -3.12 19.93
C LEU A 559 -2.66 -1.64 19.50
N PRO A 560 -3.64 -1.18 18.70
CA PRO A 560 -3.69 0.22 18.31
C PRO A 560 -3.92 1.17 19.49
N TYR A 561 -4.64 0.76 20.53
CA TYR A 561 -4.85 1.57 21.75
C TYR A 561 -3.57 1.70 22.57
N ILE A 562 -2.84 0.61 22.75
CA ILE A 562 -1.54 0.60 23.44
C ILE A 562 -0.55 1.52 22.73
N LEU A 563 -0.47 1.42 21.39
CA LEU A 563 0.44 2.26 20.62
C LEU A 563 -0.02 3.71 20.54
N PHE A 564 -1.32 4.00 20.62
CA PHE A 564 -1.81 5.37 20.71
C PHE A 564 -1.40 6.06 22.02
N ILE A 565 -1.42 5.32 23.14
CA ILE A 565 -1.09 5.86 24.47
C ILE A 565 0.42 5.89 24.72
N TYR A 566 1.14 4.83 24.30
CA TYR A 566 2.55 4.63 24.64
C TYR A 566 3.48 4.73 23.43
N GLY A 567 2.98 4.97 22.23
CA GLY A 567 3.75 4.96 20.97
C GLY A 567 4.93 5.91 20.98
N GLU A 568 4.73 7.15 21.42
CA GLU A 568 5.79 8.14 21.56
C GLU A 568 6.92 7.65 22.49
N LYS A 569 6.58 7.08 23.64
CA LYS A 569 7.57 6.53 24.60
C LYS A 569 8.31 5.32 24.05
N ILE A 570 7.65 4.51 23.22
CA ILE A 570 8.26 3.32 22.60
C ILE A 570 9.22 3.77 21.51
N ARG A 571 8.82 4.75 20.66
CA ARG A 571 9.66 5.31 19.61
C ARG A 571 10.91 6.00 20.15
N ALA A 572 10.77 6.77 21.22
CA ALA A 572 11.89 7.44 21.90
C ALA A 572 12.99 6.48 22.41
N LYS A 573 12.68 5.17 22.56
CA LYS A 573 13.65 4.13 22.92
C LYS A 573 14.24 3.40 21.72
N SER A 574 13.67 3.58 20.53
CA SER A 574 14.13 2.96 19.29
C SER A 574 15.30 3.73 18.71
N LYS A 575 16.27 3.00 18.15
CA LYS A 575 17.41 3.59 17.42
C LYS A 575 17.10 3.87 15.95
N TYR A 576 15.94 3.40 15.48
CA TYR A 576 15.55 3.42 14.07
C TYR A 576 14.31 4.26 13.81
N ALA A 577 13.60 4.67 14.87
CA ALA A 577 12.44 5.55 14.75
C ALA A 577 12.91 7.01 14.60
N SER A 578 12.28 7.73 13.67
CA SER A 578 12.52 9.17 13.48
C SER A 578 11.87 9.95 14.64
N ASP A 579 12.67 10.80 15.29
CA ASP A 579 12.22 11.70 16.36
C ASP A 579 11.48 12.94 15.82
N GLY A 580 11.34 13.06 14.50
CA GLY A 580 10.78 14.25 13.86
C GLY A 580 11.79 15.39 13.67
N SER A 581 12.96 15.32 14.29
CA SER A 581 14.05 16.29 14.12
C SER A 581 14.63 16.29 12.70
N ASP A 582 14.73 15.10 12.09
CA ASP A 582 15.20 14.96 10.71
C ASP A 582 14.28 15.68 9.71
N LEU A 583 12.97 15.71 10.01
CA LEU A 583 11.97 16.42 9.19
C LEU A 583 11.97 17.94 9.45
N GLU A 584 12.44 18.39 10.61
CA GLU A 584 12.65 19.80 10.89
C GLU A 584 13.92 20.32 10.17
N GLU A 585 14.99 19.54 10.11
CA GLU A 585 16.19 19.87 9.34
C GLU A 585 15.89 19.95 7.83
N GLU A 586 15.18 18.97 7.28
CA GLU A 586 14.73 18.97 5.87
C GLU A 586 13.83 20.18 5.54
N ARG A 587 13.03 20.67 6.52
CA ARG A 587 12.19 21.87 6.36
C ARG A 587 13.00 23.16 6.45
N VAL A 588 14.02 23.19 7.27
CA VAL A 588 14.92 24.36 7.38
C VAL A 588 15.67 24.50 6.05
N ASP A 589 16.16 23.43 5.47
CA ASP A 589 16.82 23.42 4.18
C ASP A 589 15.87 23.81 3.03
N ASP A 590 14.64 23.25 3.00
CA ASP A 590 13.61 23.58 2.00
C ASP A 590 13.13 25.04 2.10
N ASN A 591 13.17 25.64 3.31
CA ASN A 591 12.85 27.04 3.52
C ASN A 591 14.05 27.97 3.25
N LEU A 592 15.27 27.49 3.40
CA LEU A 592 16.47 28.20 3.00
C LEU A 592 16.61 28.26 1.48
N GLU A 593 16.28 27.16 0.77
CA GLU A 593 16.23 27.13 -0.69
C GLU A 593 15.12 28.02 -1.29
N LYS A 594 14.01 28.24 -0.54
CA LYS A 594 12.88 29.08 -0.97
C LYS A 594 13.03 30.57 -0.64
N ARG A 595 14.09 30.98 0.07
CA ARG A 595 14.35 32.40 0.27
C ARG A 595 14.82 33.01 -1.05
N PRO A 596 14.12 34.05 -1.58
CA PRO A 596 14.65 34.78 -2.74
C PRO A 596 16.01 35.34 -2.37
N SER A 597 17.00 35.09 -3.25
CA SER A 597 18.32 35.71 -3.13
C SER A 597 18.14 37.23 -3.01
N TYR A 598 18.46 37.75 -1.86
CA TYR A 598 18.38 39.19 -1.57
C TYR A 598 19.26 39.93 -2.57
N ALA A 599 18.66 40.77 -3.41
CA ALA A 599 19.41 41.76 -4.18
C ALA A 599 20.13 42.70 -3.20
N PRO A 600 21.40 43.02 -3.42
CA PRO A 600 22.11 43.92 -2.52
C PRO A 600 21.44 45.28 -2.54
N GLU A 601 21.08 45.78 -1.35
CA GLU A 601 20.61 47.15 -1.14
C GLU A 601 21.62 48.13 -1.74
N ALA A 602 21.14 48.92 -2.68
CA ALA A 602 21.86 50.06 -3.21
C ALA A 602 22.19 51.02 -2.04
N ALA A 603 23.47 51.12 -1.72
CA ALA A 603 23.94 52.12 -0.77
C ALA A 603 23.59 53.53 -1.25
N HIS A 604 22.60 54.16 -0.61
CA HIS A 604 22.36 55.58 -0.72
C HIS A 604 23.54 56.35 -0.11
N SER A 605 24.37 56.89 -0.99
CA SER A 605 25.32 57.92 -0.61
C SER A 605 24.53 59.20 -0.24
N ALA A 606 24.37 59.44 1.06
CA ALA A 606 23.94 60.72 1.56
C ALA A 606 25.18 61.66 1.57
N THR A 607 25.23 62.54 0.62
CA THR A 607 26.03 63.78 0.73
C THR A 607 25.14 64.81 1.38
N ALA A 608 25.46 65.22 2.58
CA ALA A 608 24.95 66.43 3.20
C ALA A 608 25.96 67.60 3.03
N PRO A 609 25.51 68.86 3.05
CA PRO A 609 26.25 70.02 2.67
C PRO A 609 27.35 70.41 3.69
#